data_8e186fbd4c5f95da5f4f655bca7ffc53
#
_entry.id   8e186fbd4c5f95da5f4f655bca7ffc53
#
_cell.length_a   1.000
_cell.length_b   1.000
_cell.length_c   1.000
_cell.angle_alpha   90.00
_cell.angle_beta   90.00
_cell.angle_gamma   90.00
#
_symmetry.space_group_name_H-M   'P 1'
#
loop_
_entity.id
_entity.type
_entity.pdbx_description
1 polymer ?
#
loop_
_entity_poly.entity_id
_entity_poly.type
_entity_poly.pdbx_seq_one_letter_code
_entity_poly.pdbx_strand_id
1 'polypeptide(L)'
;MLLNIFCAIDDFCKAFSRFWKKFLLTNGIAKRIKPSSLCLSEIMTIMVHFHISRYRTLKDYYLKYVWPHLRPEFPGLLSYNRFVELMRGAVVPLLVFLRRCRLKKSHGIAQRGKPSMGWFYAFKLHLIVNHQGDLVSVMLTVGNIDDRNLLLMQKLTQNVLGKLFGDRGYISAKLFKALFQHGVQLVTRIKKRMTNKLVPLMDRLLLQKRALVESIIDQLKNLCQIEHTRHRSPVNFLGNLFSGLIAYTFAPQKPSITADSYALLRSYA
;
A
#
# COMPACT_ATOMS: atom_id res chain seq x y z
N MET A 1 19.87 2.76 -2.79
CA MET A 1 18.46 2.59 -2.43
C MET A 1 18.15 3.08 -1.02
N LEU A 2 18.89 2.65 0.02
CA LEU A 2 18.70 3.09 1.42
C LEU A 2 18.69 4.62 1.54
N LEU A 3 19.65 5.32 0.95
CA LEU A 3 19.75 6.78 1.00
C LEU A 3 18.50 7.47 0.41
N ASN A 4 18.00 6.99 -0.73
CA ASN A 4 16.79 7.59 -1.34
C ASN A 4 15.54 7.43 -0.43
N ILE A 5 15.41 6.30 0.24
CA ILE A 5 14.34 6.06 1.20
C ILE A 5 14.51 6.99 2.40
N PHE A 6 15.74 7.10 2.93
CA PHE A 6 16.03 7.96 4.06
C PHE A 6 15.73 9.43 3.75
N CYS A 7 16.22 9.97 2.64
CA CYS A 7 15.96 11.36 2.24
C CYS A 7 14.46 11.66 2.13
N ALA A 8 13.70 10.79 1.45
CA ALA A 8 12.26 10.98 1.30
C ALA A 8 11.50 10.94 2.63
N ILE A 9 11.89 10.04 3.53
CA ILE A 9 11.30 9.91 4.86
C ILE A 9 11.72 11.07 5.76
N ASP A 10 12.98 11.50 5.70
CA ASP A 10 13.52 12.56 6.53
C ASP A 10 12.92 13.92 6.17
N ASP A 11 12.77 14.24 4.89
CA ASP A 11 12.06 15.43 4.41
C ASP A 11 10.60 15.45 4.88
N PHE A 12 9.93 14.29 4.88
CA PHE A 12 8.61 14.15 5.47
C PHE A 12 8.64 14.39 6.98
N CYS A 13 9.56 13.77 7.70
CA CYS A 13 9.65 13.86 9.15
C CYS A 13 9.99 15.29 9.63
N LYS A 14 10.84 16.03 8.91
CA LYS A 14 11.13 17.45 9.20
C LYS A 14 9.86 18.30 9.21
N ALA A 15 8.98 18.13 8.23
CA ALA A 15 7.73 18.85 8.16
C ALA A 15 6.69 18.33 9.17
N PHE A 16 6.61 17.01 9.36
CA PHE A 16 5.57 16.34 10.14
C PHE A 16 5.82 16.35 11.65
N SER A 17 7.08 16.25 12.10
CA SER A 17 7.43 16.04 13.52
C SER A 17 6.96 17.13 14.44
N ARG A 18 6.99 18.40 13.99
CA ARG A 18 6.51 19.56 14.81
C ARG A 18 5.02 19.43 15.11
N PHE A 19 4.23 19.14 14.07
CA PHE A 19 2.79 18.92 14.19
C PHE A 19 2.49 17.69 15.05
N TRP A 20 3.20 16.58 14.81
CA TRP A 20 2.99 15.32 15.50
C TRP A 20 3.28 15.43 17.01
N LYS A 21 4.38 16.05 17.38
CA LYS A 21 4.72 16.30 18.79
C LYS A 21 3.65 17.14 19.49
N LYS A 22 3.20 18.23 18.86
CA LYS A 22 2.12 19.07 19.37
C LYS A 22 0.83 18.27 19.58
N PHE A 23 0.43 17.49 18.57
CA PHE A 23 -0.75 16.65 18.62
C PHE A 23 -0.72 15.62 19.77
N LEU A 24 0.40 14.94 19.98
CA LEU A 24 0.56 13.96 21.06
C LEU A 24 0.42 14.60 22.45
N LEU A 25 0.99 15.76 22.64
CA LEU A 25 0.93 16.50 23.92
C LEU A 25 -0.48 17.08 24.18
N THR A 26 -1.08 17.74 23.18
CA THR A 26 -2.39 18.39 23.31
C THR A 26 -3.51 17.37 23.59
N ASN A 27 -3.44 16.19 23.00
CA ASN A 27 -4.45 15.14 23.19
C ASN A 27 -4.15 14.20 24.38
N GLY A 28 -3.15 14.52 25.20
CA GLY A 28 -2.81 13.71 26.37
C GLY A 28 -2.30 12.30 26.07
N ILE A 29 -2.00 11.99 24.78
CA ILE A 29 -1.49 10.68 24.37
C ILE A 29 -0.09 10.45 24.92
N ALA A 30 0.70 11.52 25.05
CA ALA A 30 1.98 11.51 25.71
C ALA A 30 2.09 12.66 26.69
N LYS A 31 2.46 12.36 27.94
CA LYS A 31 2.74 13.40 28.95
C LYS A 31 4.08 14.10 28.69
N ARG A 32 5.06 13.40 28.16
CA ARG A 32 6.40 13.89 27.87
C ARG A 32 6.98 13.11 26.67
N ILE A 33 7.60 13.81 25.74
CA ILE A 33 8.33 13.20 24.63
C ILE A 33 9.81 13.15 25.02
N LYS A 34 10.29 11.96 25.37
CA LYS A 34 11.72 11.76 25.63
C LYS A 34 12.48 11.69 24.31
N PRO A 35 13.62 12.39 24.18
CA PRO A 35 14.48 12.20 23.01
C PRO A 35 15.00 10.76 22.99
N SER A 36 15.01 10.16 21.82
CA SER A 36 15.62 8.85 21.57
C SER A 36 16.92 9.07 20.78
N SER A 37 17.90 8.19 20.93
CA SER A 37 19.12 8.21 20.15
C SER A 37 18.85 7.97 18.67
N LEU A 38 17.85 7.14 18.33
CA LEU A 38 17.31 7.03 16.98
C LEU A 38 16.19 8.03 16.77
N CYS A 39 16.26 8.83 15.71
CA CYS A 39 15.18 9.72 15.33
C CYS A 39 14.07 8.96 14.58
N LEU A 40 12.91 9.61 14.41
CA LEU A 40 11.75 9.00 13.75
C LEU A 40 12.05 8.59 12.29
N SER A 41 12.80 9.42 11.55
CA SER A 41 13.16 9.11 10.16
C SER A 41 14.06 7.89 10.05
N GLU A 42 15.00 7.71 10.98
CA GLU A 42 15.87 6.53 11.02
C GLU A 42 15.06 5.25 11.33
N ILE A 43 14.16 5.31 12.31
CA ILE A 43 13.29 4.18 12.66
C ILE A 43 12.44 3.77 11.45
N MET A 44 11.75 4.74 10.81
CA MET A 44 10.92 4.47 9.63
C MET A 44 11.74 3.93 8.46
N THR A 45 12.94 4.45 8.25
CA THR A 45 13.84 3.99 7.18
C THR A 45 14.27 2.54 7.39
N ILE A 46 14.68 2.16 8.59
CA ILE A 46 15.04 0.78 8.93
C ILE A 46 13.86 -0.16 8.72
N MET A 47 12.63 0.26 9.15
CA MET A 47 11.42 -0.52 8.95
C MET A 47 11.08 -0.73 7.47
N VAL A 48 11.18 0.30 6.65
CA VAL A 48 10.89 0.23 5.20
C VAL A 48 11.97 -0.57 4.47
N HIS A 49 13.24 -0.34 4.78
CA HIS A 49 14.35 -1.04 4.14
C HIS A 49 14.35 -2.54 4.45
N PHE A 50 13.84 -2.96 5.59
CA PHE A 50 13.65 -4.38 5.91
C PHE A 50 12.90 -5.11 4.79
N HIS A 51 11.82 -4.56 4.28
CA HIS A 51 10.99 -5.17 3.23
C HIS A 51 11.67 -5.22 1.84
N ILE A 52 12.76 -4.48 1.66
CA ILE A 52 13.54 -4.49 0.43
C ILE A 52 14.76 -5.40 0.56
N SER A 53 15.24 -5.61 1.79
CA SER A 53 16.48 -6.32 2.10
C SER A 53 16.42 -7.83 1.88
N ARG A 54 15.23 -8.39 1.60
CA ARG A 54 14.97 -9.83 1.43
C ARG A 54 15.23 -10.71 2.67
N TYR A 55 15.49 -10.13 3.81
CA TYR A 55 15.56 -10.89 5.06
C TYR A 55 14.16 -11.38 5.46
N ARG A 56 14.08 -12.62 5.93
CA ARG A 56 12.81 -13.25 6.27
C ARG A 56 12.23 -12.79 7.60
N THR A 57 13.09 -12.38 8.54
CA THR A 57 12.66 -11.87 9.84
C THR A 57 13.30 -10.52 10.14
N LEU A 58 12.56 -9.65 10.79
CA LEU A 58 13.07 -8.34 11.22
C LEU A 58 14.24 -8.50 12.20
N LYS A 59 14.21 -9.55 13.05
CA LYS A 59 15.28 -9.81 14.01
C LYS A 59 16.60 -10.15 13.31
N ASP A 60 16.54 -11.06 12.33
CA ASP A 60 17.74 -11.41 11.55
C ASP A 60 18.27 -10.23 10.75
N TYR A 61 17.39 -9.47 10.11
CA TYR A 61 17.77 -8.25 9.40
C TYR A 61 18.47 -7.26 10.34
N TYR A 62 17.88 -6.99 11.50
CA TYR A 62 18.44 -6.02 12.44
C TYR A 62 19.80 -6.47 13.00
N LEU A 63 19.90 -7.73 13.46
CA LEU A 63 21.11 -8.24 14.11
C LEU A 63 22.24 -8.59 13.14
N LYS A 64 21.90 -9.08 11.93
CA LYS A 64 22.90 -9.57 10.96
C LYS A 64 23.26 -8.54 9.88
N TYR A 65 22.44 -7.51 9.68
CA TYR A 65 22.68 -6.50 8.67
C TYR A 65 22.72 -5.06 9.23
N VAL A 66 21.67 -4.60 9.93
CA VAL A 66 21.63 -3.22 10.43
C VAL A 66 22.74 -2.99 11.45
N TRP A 67 22.83 -3.85 12.45
CA TRP A 67 23.78 -3.70 13.54
C TRP A 67 25.26 -3.71 13.09
N PRO A 68 25.74 -4.66 12.27
CA PRO A 68 27.15 -4.71 11.84
C PRO A 68 27.47 -3.75 10.70
N HIS A 69 26.53 -3.48 9.77
CA HIS A 69 26.85 -2.80 8.52
C HIS A 69 26.30 -1.38 8.42
N LEU A 70 25.22 -1.02 9.13
CA LEU A 70 24.59 0.30 9.05
C LEU A 70 24.83 1.17 10.29
N ARG A 71 25.77 0.77 11.15
CA ARG A 71 26.12 1.55 12.34
C ARG A 71 26.79 2.90 12.03
N PRO A 72 27.59 3.03 10.98
CA PRO A 72 28.13 4.33 10.56
C PRO A 72 27.02 5.29 10.11
N GLU A 73 25.98 4.80 9.43
CA GLU A 73 24.85 5.60 8.93
C GLU A 73 23.85 5.92 10.05
N PHE A 74 23.73 5.03 11.04
CA PHE A 74 22.83 5.19 12.18
C PHE A 74 23.61 5.06 13.51
N PRO A 75 24.38 6.07 13.90
CA PRO A 75 25.25 5.99 15.08
C PRO A 75 24.47 5.80 16.39
N GLY A 76 23.19 6.19 16.41
CA GLY A 76 22.30 6.05 17.56
C GLY A 76 21.60 4.70 17.69
N LEU A 77 22.07 3.63 16.99
CA LEU A 77 21.44 2.31 17.05
C LEU A 77 21.28 1.78 18.47
N LEU A 78 20.13 1.21 18.74
CA LEU A 78 19.70 0.65 20.02
C LEU A 78 19.67 -0.89 19.96
N SER A 79 19.53 -1.54 21.12
CA SER A 79 19.25 -2.98 21.15
C SER A 79 17.98 -3.31 20.36
N TYR A 80 17.90 -4.51 19.80
CA TYR A 80 16.74 -4.97 19.02
C TYR A 80 15.41 -4.80 19.78
N ASN A 81 15.37 -5.17 21.05
CA ASN A 81 14.15 -5.04 21.86
C ASN A 81 13.71 -3.58 21.99
N ARG A 82 14.65 -2.67 22.21
CA ARG A 82 14.36 -1.24 22.30
C ARG A 82 13.92 -0.67 20.97
N PHE A 83 14.51 -1.12 19.87
CA PHE A 83 14.06 -0.75 18.52
C PHE A 83 12.60 -1.16 18.28
N VAL A 84 12.22 -2.40 18.63
CA VAL A 84 10.84 -2.91 18.49
C VAL A 84 9.83 -2.10 19.31
N GLU A 85 10.23 -1.61 20.50
CA GLU A 85 9.38 -0.69 21.28
C GLU A 85 9.14 0.62 20.55
N LEU A 86 10.18 1.21 19.95
CA LEU A 86 10.10 2.47 19.24
C LEU A 86 9.29 2.38 17.94
N MET A 87 9.29 1.22 17.25
CA MET A 87 8.50 0.98 16.06
C MET A 87 7.01 1.31 16.23
N ARG A 88 6.48 1.09 17.43
CA ARG A 88 5.06 1.39 17.74
C ARG A 88 4.73 2.85 17.53
N GLY A 89 5.66 3.75 17.87
CA GLY A 89 5.50 5.20 17.68
C GLY A 89 5.56 5.63 16.20
N ALA A 90 6.12 4.81 15.34
CA ALA A 90 6.26 5.10 13.91
C ALA A 90 5.02 4.72 13.08
N VAL A 91 4.04 3.99 13.62
CA VAL A 91 2.90 3.44 12.84
C VAL A 91 2.04 4.53 12.22
N VAL A 92 1.67 5.56 12.98
CA VAL A 92 0.86 6.69 12.45
C VAL A 92 1.67 7.53 11.47
N PRO A 93 2.93 7.93 11.77
CA PRO A 93 3.82 8.55 10.79
C PRO A 93 3.95 7.77 9.48
N LEU A 94 4.13 6.44 9.53
CA LEU A 94 4.17 5.57 8.35
C LEU A 94 2.87 5.63 7.53
N LEU A 95 1.71 5.60 8.19
CA LEU A 95 0.42 5.73 7.52
C LEU A 95 0.29 7.07 6.79
N VAL A 96 0.68 8.17 7.44
CA VAL A 96 0.63 9.51 6.84
C VAL A 96 1.62 9.62 5.68
N PHE A 97 2.83 9.09 5.83
CA PHE A 97 3.83 9.04 4.76
C PHE A 97 3.36 8.19 3.57
N LEU A 98 2.77 7.03 3.82
CA LEU A 98 2.18 6.19 2.78
C LEU A 98 1.10 6.95 1.99
N ARG A 99 0.25 7.74 2.66
CA ARG A 99 -0.74 8.59 1.98
C ARG A 99 -0.07 9.64 1.08
N ARG A 100 1.02 10.24 1.52
CA ARG A 100 1.81 11.19 0.71
C ARG A 100 2.41 10.52 -0.53
N CYS A 101 2.98 9.32 -0.39
CA CYS A 101 3.54 8.55 -1.51
C CYS A 101 2.48 8.20 -2.58
N ARG A 102 1.21 8.06 -2.19
CA ARG A 102 0.09 7.66 -3.07
C ARG A 102 -0.63 8.81 -3.76
N LEU A 103 -0.34 10.07 -3.43
CA LEU A 103 -1.08 11.25 -3.90
C LEU A 103 -0.85 11.63 -5.38
N LYS A 104 -0.37 10.71 -6.22
CA LYS A 104 -0.50 10.87 -7.66
C LYS A 104 -1.96 10.60 -8.02
N LYS A 105 -2.73 11.66 -8.31
CA LYS A 105 -4.09 11.54 -8.87
C LYS A 105 -4.02 10.64 -10.10
N SER A 106 -4.72 9.53 -10.08
CA SER A 106 -4.81 8.65 -11.23
C SER A 106 -5.93 9.15 -12.13
N HIS A 107 -5.56 9.79 -13.25
CA HIS A 107 -6.46 9.98 -14.37
C HIS A 107 -6.25 8.81 -15.34
N GLY A 108 -7.30 8.04 -15.63
CA GLY A 108 -7.23 6.98 -16.63
C GLY A 108 -7.64 5.60 -16.14
N ILE A 109 -6.78 4.60 -16.36
CA ILE A 109 -7.06 3.19 -16.11
C ILE A 109 -6.56 2.78 -14.74
N ALA A 110 -7.48 2.37 -13.86
CA ALA A 110 -7.16 1.81 -12.56
C ALA A 110 -7.65 0.35 -12.45
N GLN A 111 -6.89 -0.49 -11.76
CA GLN A 111 -7.23 -1.87 -11.50
C GLN A 111 -7.28 -2.16 -10.01
N ARG A 112 -8.17 -3.06 -9.59
CA ARG A 112 -8.34 -3.45 -8.20
C ARG A 112 -7.86 -4.87 -7.95
N GLY A 113 -7.06 -5.05 -6.89
CA GLY A 113 -6.62 -6.33 -6.39
C GLY A 113 -7.12 -6.62 -4.97
N LYS A 114 -7.29 -7.89 -4.65
CA LYS A 114 -7.66 -8.40 -3.34
C LYS A 114 -6.66 -9.49 -2.95
N PRO A 115 -5.73 -9.23 -2.00
CA PRO A 115 -5.00 -10.31 -1.37
C PRO A 115 -5.92 -11.06 -0.39
N SER A 116 -6.08 -12.37 -0.58
CA SER A 116 -6.71 -13.24 0.39
C SER A 116 -5.69 -13.55 1.49
N MET A 117 -5.85 -12.94 2.65
CA MET A 117 -5.11 -13.33 3.85
C MET A 117 -5.89 -14.43 4.58
N GLY A 118 -5.20 -15.50 4.98
CA GLY A 118 -5.80 -16.67 5.61
C GLY A 118 -6.56 -16.39 6.91
N TRP A 119 -7.35 -17.35 7.32
CA TRP A 119 -8.26 -17.37 8.47
C TRP A 119 -7.52 -17.18 9.79
N PHE A 120 -7.50 -15.96 10.35
CA PHE A 120 -7.42 -15.68 11.80
C PHE A 120 -7.44 -14.15 11.98
N TYR A 121 -8.51 -13.59 12.55
CA TYR A 121 -8.74 -12.14 12.70
C TYR A 121 -8.41 -11.38 11.41
N ALA A 122 -9.01 -11.82 10.31
CA ALA A 122 -8.59 -11.47 8.97
C ALA A 122 -8.93 -10.01 8.65
N PHE A 123 -7.91 -9.20 8.54
CA PHE A 123 -8.03 -7.93 7.83
C PHE A 123 -8.01 -8.20 6.32
N LYS A 124 -8.88 -7.52 5.58
CA LYS A 124 -8.83 -7.48 4.12
C LYS A 124 -8.11 -6.23 3.68
N LEU A 125 -7.07 -6.39 2.87
CA LEU A 125 -6.38 -5.29 2.20
C LEU A 125 -7.03 -5.05 0.84
N HIS A 126 -7.59 -3.86 0.63
CA HIS A 126 -8.16 -3.43 -0.64
C HIS A 126 -7.18 -2.49 -1.33
N LEU A 127 -6.90 -2.75 -2.61
CA LEU A 127 -5.93 -2.00 -3.40
C LEU A 127 -6.59 -1.49 -4.69
N ILE A 128 -6.28 -0.26 -5.08
CA ILE A 128 -6.43 0.23 -6.44
C ILE A 128 -5.05 0.57 -6.95
N VAL A 129 -4.72 0.09 -8.13
CA VAL A 129 -3.45 0.31 -8.82
C VAL A 129 -3.67 0.93 -10.18
N ASN A 130 -2.73 1.73 -10.67
CA ASN A 130 -2.76 2.25 -12.03
C ASN A 130 -2.05 1.29 -13.02
N HIS A 131 -2.06 1.64 -14.30
CA HIS A 131 -1.41 0.88 -15.35
C HIS A 131 0.12 0.82 -15.23
N GLN A 132 0.73 1.73 -14.47
CA GLN A 132 2.17 1.77 -14.17
C GLN A 132 2.54 0.92 -12.95
N GLY A 133 1.55 0.24 -12.33
CA GLY A 133 1.77 -0.55 -11.13
C GLY A 133 1.85 0.27 -9.84
N ASP A 134 1.56 1.57 -9.86
CA ASP A 134 1.57 2.37 -8.64
C ASP A 134 0.32 2.14 -7.80
N LEU A 135 0.48 2.17 -6.48
CA LEU A 135 -0.64 2.13 -5.54
C LEU A 135 -1.37 3.47 -5.54
N VAL A 136 -2.59 3.48 -6.07
CA VAL A 136 -3.46 4.67 -6.11
C VAL A 136 -4.25 4.81 -4.83
N SER A 137 -4.85 3.71 -4.36
CA SER A 137 -5.61 3.69 -3.13
C SER A 137 -5.40 2.38 -2.37
N VAL A 138 -5.36 2.49 -1.06
CA VAL A 138 -5.20 1.34 -0.15
C VAL A 138 -6.15 1.53 1.02
N MET A 139 -6.88 0.47 1.37
CA MET A 139 -7.74 0.45 2.54
C MET A 139 -7.67 -0.90 3.24
N LEU A 140 -7.64 -0.88 4.55
CA LEU A 140 -7.70 -2.07 5.39
C LEU A 140 -9.09 -2.14 6.03
N THR A 141 -9.72 -3.30 5.95
CA THR A 141 -11.02 -3.56 6.59
C THR A 141 -10.99 -4.86 7.35
N VAL A 142 -11.96 -5.04 8.24
CA VAL A 142 -12.19 -6.34 8.87
C VAL A 142 -12.64 -7.37 7.83
N GLY A 143 -12.25 -8.63 8.01
CA GLY A 143 -12.42 -9.69 7.01
C GLY A 143 -13.85 -9.98 6.56
N ASN A 144 -14.84 -9.69 7.40
CA ASN A 144 -16.27 -9.93 7.13
C ASN A 144 -16.94 -8.85 6.25
N ILE A 145 -16.27 -7.73 5.96
CA ILE A 145 -16.86 -6.67 5.13
C ILE A 145 -16.93 -7.14 3.67
N ASP A 146 -18.12 -7.01 3.07
CA ASP A 146 -18.33 -7.30 1.65
C ASP A 146 -17.54 -6.32 0.77
N ASP A 147 -16.88 -6.85 -0.25
CA ASP A 147 -16.09 -6.06 -1.19
C ASP A 147 -16.93 -5.09 -2.02
N ARG A 148 -18.25 -5.31 -2.09
CA ARG A 148 -19.24 -4.46 -2.77
C ARG A 148 -19.82 -3.40 -1.86
N ASN A 149 -19.37 -3.28 -0.61
CA ASN A 149 -19.85 -2.27 0.32
C ASN A 149 -19.65 -0.86 -0.28
N LEU A 150 -20.76 -0.11 -0.39
CA LEU A 150 -20.79 1.21 -1.02
C LEU A 150 -19.87 2.21 -0.35
N LEU A 151 -19.91 2.30 0.98
CA LEU A 151 -19.08 3.23 1.74
C LEU A 151 -17.59 2.92 1.59
N LEU A 152 -17.24 1.63 1.57
CA LEU A 152 -15.88 1.18 1.31
C LEU A 152 -15.44 1.62 -0.08
N MET A 153 -16.26 1.36 -1.09
CA MET A 153 -15.93 1.67 -2.48
C MET A 153 -15.84 3.17 -2.74
N GLN A 154 -16.75 3.97 -2.21
CA GLN A 154 -16.69 5.43 -2.31
C GLN A 154 -15.42 5.99 -1.69
N LYS A 155 -15.05 5.56 -0.48
CA LYS A 155 -13.80 5.98 0.17
C LYS A 155 -12.56 5.52 -0.60
N LEU A 156 -12.57 4.29 -1.13
CA LEU A 156 -11.45 3.72 -1.87
C LEU A 156 -11.23 4.43 -3.21
N THR A 157 -12.32 4.90 -3.85
CA THR A 157 -12.30 5.58 -5.16
C THR A 157 -12.30 7.11 -5.06
N GLN A 158 -12.22 7.68 -3.88
CA GLN A 158 -12.34 9.14 -3.66
C GLN A 158 -11.40 9.98 -4.53
N ASN A 159 -10.21 9.46 -4.88
CA ASN A 159 -9.21 10.13 -5.71
C ASN A 159 -9.03 9.44 -7.08
N VAL A 160 -10.02 8.66 -7.52
CA VAL A 160 -10.00 7.94 -8.79
C VAL A 160 -11.05 8.53 -9.70
N LEU A 161 -10.67 8.87 -10.94
CA LEU A 161 -11.55 9.30 -12.00
C LEU A 161 -11.34 8.44 -13.24
N GLY A 162 -12.40 8.26 -14.04
CA GLY A 162 -12.34 7.47 -15.27
C GLY A 162 -12.71 6.00 -15.08
N LYS A 163 -12.02 5.08 -15.78
CA LYS A 163 -12.37 3.66 -15.80
C LYS A 163 -11.68 2.90 -14.67
N LEU A 164 -12.47 2.12 -13.92
CA LEU A 164 -12.00 1.19 -12.89
C LEU A 164 -12.32 -0.24 -13.31
N PHE A 165 -11.28 -1.04 -13.54
CA PHE A 165 -11.43 -2.44 -13.93
C PHE A 165 -11.47 -3.33 -12.69
N GLY A 166 -12.50 -4.18 -12.62
CA GLY A 166 -12.72 -5.06 -11.48
C GLY A 166 -13.07 -6.49 -11.90
N ASP A 167 -12.99 -7.41 -10.93
CA ASP A 167 -13.40 -8.79 -11.11
C ASP A 167 -14.94 -8.93 -11.13
N ARG A 168 -15.44 -10.09 -11.57
CA ARG A 168 -16.88 -10.45 -11.55
C ARG A 168 -17.52 -10.35 -10.17
N GLY A 169 -16.73 -10.43 -9.10
CA GLY A 169 -17.19 -10.24 -7.73
C GLY A 169 -17.78 -8.86 -7.43
N TYR A 170 -17.43 -7.84 -8.23
CA TYR A 170 -17.91 -6.45 -8.06
C TYR A 170 -19.18 -6.13 -8.85
N ILE A 171 -19.80 -7.09 -9.51
CA ILE A 171 -21.04 -6.89 -10.28
C ILE A 171 -22.18 -6.55 -9.31
N SER A 172 -22.61 -5.28 -9.32
CA SER A 172 -23.75 -4.76 -8.56
C SER A 172 -24.26 -3.51 -9.26
N ALA A 173 -25.54 -3.50 -9.63
CA ALA A 173 -26.17 -2.34 -10.28
C ALA A 173 -26.13 -1.10 -9.36
N LYS A 174 -26.34 -1.30 -8.05
CA LYS A 174 -26.28 -0.25 -7.04
C LYS A 174 -24.87 0.36 -6.95
N LEU A 175 -23.84 -0.49 -6.95
CA LEU A 175 -22.44 -0.04 -6.91
C LEU A 175 -22.05 0.71 -8.18
N PHE A 176 -22.43 0.18 -9.35
CA PHE A 176 -22.17 0.81 -10.65
C PHE A 176 -22.77 2.23 -10.71
N LYS A 177 -24.05 2.38 -10.36
CA LYS A 177 -24.74 3.67 -10.35
C LYS A 177 -24.07 4.67 -9.41
N ALA A 178 -23.72 4.25 -8.20
CA ALA A 178 -23.09 5.11 -7.21
C ALA A 178 -21.69 5.57 -7.63
N LEU A 179 -20.86 4.68 -8.20
CA LEU A 179 -19.53 5.04 -8.68
C LEU A 179 -19.60 5.95 -9.91
N PHE A 180 -20.54 5.70 -10.80
CA PHE A 180 -20.73 6.53 -12.00
C PHE A 180 -21.08 7.98 -11.65
N GLN A 181 -21.90 8.19 -10.62
CA GLN A 181 -22.21 9.53 -10.09
C GLN A 181 -20.98 10.28 -9.55
N HIS A 182 -19.93 9.55 -9.16
CA HIS A 182 -18.66 10.10 -8.70
C HIS A 182 -17.58 10.15 -9.80
N GLY A 183 -17.96 9.99 -11.07
CA GLY A 183 -17.03 10.04 -12.21
C GLY A 183 -16.19 8.78 -12.40
N VAL A 184 -16.58 7.66 -11.77
CA VAL A 184 -15.87 6.36 -11.90
C VAL A 184 -16.74 5.36 -12.65
N GLN A 185 -16.31 4.96 -13.84
CA GLN A 185 -16.95 3.92 -14.62
C GLN A 185 -16.37 2.55 -14.23
N LEU A 186 -17.14 1.74 -13.50
CA LEU A 186 -16.74 0.39 -13.15
C LEU A 186 -16.91 -0.54 -14.35
N VAL A 187 -15.83 -1.17 -14.80
CA VAL A 187 -15.80 -2.14 -15.91
C VAL A 187 -15.49 -3.52 -15.36
N THR A 188 -16.40 -4.50 -15.60
CA THR A 188 -16.25 -5.89 -15.14
C THR A 188 -16.54 -6.87 -16.26
N ARG A 189 -16.02 -8.11 -16.16
CA ARG A 189 -16.43 -9.19 -17.05
C ARG A 189 -17.89 -9.55 -16.80
N ILE A 190 -18.65 -9.78 -17.88
CA ILE A 190 -20.06 -10.19 -17.85
C ILE A 190 -20.17 -11.65 -17.38
N LYS A 191 -21.17 -11.97 -16.58
CA LYS A 191 -21.52 -13.37 -16.25
C LYS A 191 -22.27 -14.03 -17.40
N LYS A 192 -22.13 -15.37 -17.57
CA LYS A 192 -22.75 -16.14 -18.66
C LYS A 192 -24.27 -15.93 -18.85
N ARG A 193 -24.98 -15.56 -17.78
CA ARG A 193 -26.46 -15.35 -17.78
C ARG A 193 -26.88 -13.88 -17.76
N MET A 194 -25.93 -12.94 -17.96
CA MET A 194 -26.26 -11.51 -18.03
C MET A 194 -26.53 -11.10 -19.47
N THR A 195 -27.50 -10.20 -19.64
CA THR A 195 -27.79 -9.58 -20.95
C THR A 195 -26.50 -9.00 -21.54
N ASN A 196 -26.22 -9.33 -22.80
CA ASN A 196 -25.01 -8.84 -23.48
C ASN A 196 -25.03 -7.32 -23.51
N LYS A 197 -24.15 -6.69 -22.74
CA LYS A 197 -23.81 -5.29 -22.91
C LYS A 197 -22.62 -5.21 -23.85
N LEU A 198 -22.72 -4.40 -24.87
CA LEU A 198 -21.59 -4.10 -25.77
C LEU A 198 -20.48 -3.49 -24.92
N VAL A 199 -19.44 -4.26 -24.66
CA VAL A 199 -18.22 -3.78 -24.00
C VAL A 199 -17.26 -3.39 -25.11
N PRO A 200 -16.77 -2.14 -25.15
CA PRO A 200 -15.77 -1.72 -26.12
C PRO A 200 -14.59 -2.69 -26.17
N LEU A 201 -14.07 -2.97 -27.37
CA LEU A 201 -12.96 -3.90 -27.57
C LEU A 201 -11.78 -3.59 -26.64
N MET A 202 -11.44 -2.30 -26.50
CA MET A 202 -10.39 -1.81 -25.61
C MET A 202 -10.63 -2.22 -24.16
N ASP A 203 -11.85 -2.06 -23.65
CA ASP A 203 -12.19 -2.43 -22.27
C ASP A 203 -12.10 -3.95 -22.08
N ARG A 204 -12.44 -4.72 -23.11
CA ARG A 204 -12.33 -6.19 -23.11
C ARG A 204 -10.87 -6.63 -23.03
N LEU A 205 -9.97 -5.97 -23.77
CA LEU A 205 -8.53 -6.23 -23.74
C LEU A 205 -7.92 -5.84 -22.40
N LEU A 206 -8.31 -4.70 -21.84
CA LEU A 206 -7.85 -4.26 -20.52
C LEU A 206 -8.32 -5.18 -19.38
N LEU A 207 -9.51 -5.76 -19.49
CA LEU A 207 -9.97 -6.80 -18.56
C LEU A 207 -9.12 -8.09 -18.61
N GLN A 208 -8.41 -8.35 -19.69
CA GLN A 208 -7.48 -9.48 -19.80
C GLN A 208 -6.16 -9.20 -19.07
N LYS A 209 -5.79 -7.93 -18.87
CA LYS A 209 -4.56 -7.53 -18.16
C LYS A 209 -4.65 -7.66 -16.62
N ARG A 210 -5.55 -8.49 -16.13
CA ARG A 210 -5.71 -8.83 -14.71
C ARG A 210 -4.41 -9.35 -14.08
N ALA A 211 -3.56 -10.01 -14.85
CA ALA A 211 -2.25 -10.49 -14.42
C ALA A 211 -1.39 -9.38 -13.76
N LEU A 212 -1.57 -8.10 -14.16
CA LEU A 212 -0.88 -6.97 -13.52
C LEU A 212 -1.17 -6.92 -12.01
N VAL A 213 -2.44 -6.98 -11.63
CA VAL A 213 -2.83 -6.91 -10.21
C VAL A 213 -2.35 -8.14 -9.45
N GLU A 214 -2.42 -9.31 -10.07
CA GLU A 214 -1.93 -10.56 -9.49
C GLU A 214 -0.42 -10.50 -9.24
N SER A 215 0.35 -9.97 -10.21
CA SER A 215 1.79 -9.76 -10.05
C SER A 215 2.14 -8.74 -8.96
N ILE A 216 1.35 -7.66 -8.83
CA ILE A 216 1.55 -6.68 -7.75
C ILE A 216 1.25 -7.30 -6.39
N ILE A 217 0.17 -8.07 -6.28
CA ILE A 217 -0.17 -8.80 -5.05
C ILE A 217 0.93 -9.79 -4.70
N ASP A 218 1.46 -10.51 -5.67
CA ASP A 218 2.56 -11.44 -5.48
C ASP A 218 3.82 -10.73 -4.97
N GLN A 219 4.20 -9.60 -5.57
CA GLN A 219 5.32 -8.79 -5.08
C GLN A 219 5.10 -8.28 -3.65
N LEU A 220 3.91 -7.81 -3.33
CA LEU A 220 3.58 -7.36 -1.98
C LEU A 220 3.68 -8.50 -0.96
N LYS A 221 3.23 -9.71 -1.32
CA LYS A 221 3.25 -10.89 -0.45
C LYS A 221 4.66 -11.45 -0.29
N ASN A 222 5.36 -11.70 -1.39
CA ASN A 222 6.57 -12.48 -1.42
C ASN A 222 7.85 -11.63 -1.35
N LEU A 223 7.89 -10.46 -2.01
CA LEU A 223 9.04 -9.56 -1.92
C LEU A 223 8.94 -8.64 -0.71
N CYS A 224 7.80 -7.97 -0.53
CA CYS A 224 7.59 -7.08 0.62
C CYS A 224 7.10 -7.82 1.88
N GLN A 225 6.84 -9.13 1.80
CA GLN A 225 6.52 -10.03 2.92
C GLN A 225 5.38 -9.53 3.82
N ILE A 226 4.38 -8.84 3.27
CA ILE A 226 3.28 -8.27 4.06
C ILE A 226 2.33 -9.33 4.62
N GLU A 227 2.32 -10.55 4.05
CA GLU A 227 1.45 -11.65 4.46
C GLU A 227 2.07 -12.53 5.55
N HIS A 228 3.39 -12.70 5.54
CA HIS A 228 4.11 -13.61 6.44
C HIS A 228 4.43 -12.98 7.80
N THR A 229 3.46 -12.27 8.37
CA THR A 229 3.66 -11.58 9.64
C THR A 229 3.26 -12.46 10.82
N ARG A 230 4.21 -12.80 11.69
CA ARG A 230 3.96 -13.49 12.97
C ARG A 230 3.72 -12.51 14.13
N HIS A 231 3.19 -11.32 13.83
CA HIS A 231 2.98 -10.31 14.86
C HIS A 231 1.77 -10.65 15.74
N ARG A 232 2.02 -10.78 17.03
CA ARG A 232 0.94 -10.93 18.04
C ARG A 232 0.26 -9.60 18.37
N SER A 233 0.92 -8.48 18.11
CA SER A 233 0.39 -7.13 18.36
C SER A 233 -0.20 -6.54 17.08
N PRO A 234 -1.46 -6.06 17.10
CA PRO A 234 -2.07 -5.34 15.96
C PRO A 234 -1.26 -4.12 15.53
N VAL A 235 -0.65 -3.40 16.47
CA VAL A 235 0.18 -2.23 16.19
C VAL A 235 1.41 -2.61 15.38
N ASN A 236 2.12 -3.68 15.79
CA ASN A 236 3.29 -4.16 15.05
C ASN A 236 2.90 -4.71 13.67
N PHE A 237 1.73 -5.37 13.56
CA PHE A 237 1.18 -5.79 12.27
C PHE A 237 0.95 -4.59 11.34
N LEU A 238 0.31 -3.52 11.82
CA LEU A 238 0.09 -2.31 11.02
C LEU A 238 1.40 -1.64 10.62
N GLY A 239 2.38 -1.58 11.52
CA GLY A 239 3.71 -1.07 11.21
C GLY A 239 4.39 -1.85 10.09
N ASN A 240 4.36 -3.17 10.16
CA ASN A 240 4.88 -4.06 9.12
C ASN A 240 4.15 -3.87 7.78
N LEU A 241 2.81 -3.84 7.80
CA LEU A 241 1.99 -3.65 6.61
C LEU A 241 2.30 -2.31 5.92
N PHE A 242 2.31 -1.21 6.67
CA PHE A 242 2.56 0.11 6.09
C PHE A 242 3.99 0.24 5.57
N SER A 243 4.97 -0.29 6.28
CA SER A 243 6.37 -0.33 5.83
C SER A 243 6.53 -1.12 4.54
N GLY A 244 5.87 -2.28 4.41
CA GLY A 244 5.90 -3.09 3.19
C GLY A 244 5.22 -2.40 2.00
N LEU A 245 4.09 -1.72 2.22
CA LEU A 245 3.42 -0.93 1.18
C LEU A 245 4.27 0.27 0.74
N ILE A 246 4.96 0.94 1.68
CA ILE A 246 5.90 2.02 1.36
C ILE A 246 7.09 1.46 0.58
N ALA A 247 7.67 0.35 1.02
CA ALA A 247 8.79 -0.32 0.33
C ALA A 247 8.45 -0.63 -1.13
N TYR A 248 7.22 -1.11 -1.39
CA TYR A 248 6.74 -1.33 -2.74
C TYR A 248 6.71 -0.03 -3.58
N THR A 249 6.40 1.13 -2.99
CA THR A 249 6.40 2.41 -3.73
C THR A 249 7.80 2.80 -4.23
N PHE A 250 8.85 2.35 -3.53
CA PHE A 250 10.25 2.55 -3.90
C PHE A 250 10.84 1.43 -4.78
N ALA A 251 10.06 0.38 -5.10
CA ALA A 251 10.53 -0.70 -5.95
C ALA A 251 10.96 -0.16 -7.33
N PRO A 252 12.18 -0.50 -7.82
CA PRO A 252 12.69 0.01 -9.07
C PRO A 252 11.96 -0.56 -10.29
N GLN A 253 11.46 -1.77 -10.17
CA GLN A 253 10.71 -2.47 -11.22
C GLN A 253 9.33 -2.84 -10.68
N LYS A 254 8.32 -2.11 -11.14
CA LYS A 254 6.93 -2.43 -10.87
C LYS A 254 6.31 -3.14 -12.07
N PRO A 255 5.45 -4.14 -11.86
CA PRO A 255 4.64 -4.68 -12.93
C PRO A 255 3.84 -3.55 -13.57
N SER A 256 3.91 -3.41 -14.90
CA SER A 256 3.23 -2.35 -15.63
C SER A 256 2.66 -2.88 -16.94
N ILE A 257 1.67 -2.18 -17.47
CA ILE A 257 1.21 -2.40 -18.84
C ILE A 257 2.13 -1.56 -19.73
N THR A 258 3.00 -2.20 -20.51
CA THR A 258 3.98 -1.50 -21.37
C THR A 258 3.30 -0.72 -22.48
N ALA A 259 3.98 0.35 -22.96
CA ALA A 259 3.51 1.19 -24.06
C ALA A 259 3.25 0.37 -25.34
N ASP A 260 4.06 -0.66 -25.61
CA ASP A 260 3.86 -1.56 -26.76
C ASP A 260 2.54 -2.34 -26.67
N SER A 261 2.16 -2.76 -25.44
CA SER A 261 0.84 -3.34 -25.20
C SER A 261 -0.28 -2.31 -25.44
N TYR A 262 -0.02 -1.02 -25.18
CA TYR A 262 -0.96 0.07 -25.45
C TYR A 262 -1.00 0.46 -26.93
N ALA A 263 0.12 0.47 -27.64
CA ALA A 263 0.22 0.75 -29.06
C ALA A 263 -0.49 -0.34 -29.89
N LEU A 264 -0.24 -1.61 -29.56
CA LEU A 264 -0.99 -2.74 -30.12
C LEU A 264 -2.50 -2.64 -29.86
N LEU A 265 -2.92 -2.15 -28.69
CA LEU A 265 -4.32 -1.96 -28.37
C LEU A 265 -4.97 -0.79 -29.14
N ARG A 266 -4.18 0.24 -29.51
CA ARG A 266 -4.63 1.37 -30.32
C ARG A 266 -4.72 1.02 -31.81
N SER A 267 -3.86 0.14 -32.34
CA SER A 267 -3.88 -0.26 -33.74
C SER A 267 -5.08 -1.16 -34.11
N TYR A 268 -5.80 -1.69 -33.11
CA TYR A 268 -7.03 -2.49 -33.29
C TYR A 268 -8.30 -1.70 -32.91
N ALA A 269 -8.23 -0.40 -32.63
CA ALA A 269 -9.37 0.47 -32.33
C ALA A 269 -9.65 1.40 -33.52
#